data_bc6a5e1e71140087196ccf59f2bc4e12
#
_entry.id   bc6a5e1e71140087196ccf59f2bc4e12
#
_cell.length_a   1.000
_cell.length_b   1.000
_cell.length_c   1.000
_cell.angle_alpha   90.00
_cell.angle_beta   90.00
_cell.angle_gamma   90.00
#
_symmetry.space_group_name_H-M   'P 1'
#
loop_
_entity.id
_entity.type
_entity.pdbx_description
1 polymer ?
#
loop_
_entity_poly.entity_id
_entity_poly.type
_entity_poly.pdbx_seq_one_letter_code
_entity_poly.pdbx_strand_id
1 'polypeptide(L)'
;MAVAEGIASKEAVEKNTSDIATNKENIEVNKQAITTERTERIQEVQRLDGRIDGLSNRIDELDGRLDKVGALAVAMAGLHPLEYDADAPTQFSMAAGTYSGESAIAAGVFHNPNKDVLLSAGFSISGSEKAANIGATFRFGRSSESKARKIAEDRQREEARAAQAEAARQKTVAYRVEQILSEDAAQAE
;
A
#
# COMPACT_ATOMS: atom_id res chain seq x y z
N MET A 1 10.94 -95.70 -33.12
CA MET A 1 10.49 -94.58 -32.18
C MET A 1 11.62 -93.68 -31.76
N ALA A 2 12.80 -94.14 -31.32
CA ALA A 2 13.88 -93.34 -30.87
C ALA A 2 14.41 -92.20 -31.84
N VAL A 3 14.36 -92.46 -33.18
CA VAL A 3 14.81 -91.52 -34.21
C VAL A 3 13.84 -90.35 -34.33
N ALA A 4 12.54 -90.54 -34.19
CA ALA A 4 11.53 -89.43 -34.24
C ALA A 4 11.61 -88.53 -33.03
N GLU A 5 11.83 -89.03 -31.83
CA GLU A 5 12.02 -88.26 -30.64
C GLU A 5 13.35 -87.42 -30.70
N GLY A 6 14.44 -87.96 -31.31
CA GLY A 6 15.65 -87.25 -31.57
C GLY A 6 15.51 -86.09 -32.56
N ILE A 7 14.72 -86.24 -33.58
CA ILE A 7 14.44 -85.18 -34.58
C ILE A 7 13.61 -84.06 -33.95
N ALA A 8 12.54 -84.38 -33.20
CA ALA A 8 11.71 -83.43 -32.49
C ALA A 8 12.56 -82.69 -31.47
N SER A 9 13.45 -83.32 -30.72
CA SER A 9 14.37 -82.69 -29.80
C SER A 9 15.38 -81.73 -30.53
N LYS A 10 15.85 -82.08 -31.72
CA LYS A 10 16.73 -81.25 -32.54
C LYS A 10 16.02 -79.97 -33.00
N GLU A 11 14.79 -80.05 -33.51
CA GLU A 11 13.97 -78.89 -33.89
C GLU A 11 13.72 -77.95 -32.66
N ALA A 12 13.43 -78.53 -31.51
CA ALA A 12 13.24 -77.73 -30.27
C ALA A 12 14.54 -77.06 -29.87
N VAL A 13 15.70 -77.69 -30.02
CA VAL A 13 17.02 -77.09 -29.74
C VAL A 13 17.32 -75.95 -30.71
N GLU A 14 17.09 -76.10 -31.97
CA GLU A 14 17.25 -75.10 -33.03
C GLU A 14 16.33 -73.88 -32.76
N LYS A 15 15.06 -74.09 -32.42
CA LYS A 15 14.12 -73.05 -32.04
C LYS A 15 14.62 -72.29 -30.79
N ASN A 16 15.00 -72.98 -29.74
CA ASN A 16 15.51 -72.37 -28.52
C ASN A 16 16.82 -71.57 -28.78
N THR A 17 17.68 -72.04 -29.68
CA THR A 17 18.91 -71.32 -30.07
C THR A 17 18.56 -69.99 -30.75
N SER A 18 17.55 -69.98 -31.63
CA SER A 18 17.05 -68.78 -32.31
C SER A 18 16.40 -67.81 -31.31
N ASP A 19 15.54 -68.36 -30.43
CA ASP A 19 14.90 -67.54 -29.37
C ASP A 19 15.93 -66.91 -28.42
N ILE A 20 16.99 -67.63 -28.04
CA ILE A 20 18.07 -67.12 -27.21
C ILE A 20 18.81 -65.99 -27.95
N ALA A 21 19.08 -66.14 -29.25
CA ALA A 21 19.74 -65.09 -30.02
C ALA A 21 18.88 -63.80 -30.08
N THR A 22 17.58 -63.93 -30.35
CA THR A 22 16.62 -62.84 -30.35
C THR A 22 16.53 -62.17 -28.95
N ASN A 23 16.45 -62.97 -27.92
CA ASN A 23 16.39 -62.43 -26.55
C ASN A 23 17.67 -61.67 -26.18
N LYS A 24 18.85 -62.14 -26.62
CA LYS A 24 20.11 -61.45 -26.41
C LYS A 24 20.17 -60.08 -27.13
N GLU A 25 19.63 -60.01 -28.34
CA GLU A 25 19.53 -58.75 -29.07
C GLU A 25 18.57 -57.77 -28.37
N ASN A 26 17.36 -58.25 -27.97
CA ASN A 26 16.40 -57.46 -27.22
C ASN A 26 16.94 -56.96 -25.90
N ILE A 27 17.72 -57.74 -25.19
CA ILE A 27 18.39 -57.31 -23.94
C ILE A 27 19.36 -56.16 -24.22
N GLU A 28 20.14 -56.20 -25.31
CA GLU A 28 21.07 -55.13 -25.65
C GLU A 28 20.32 -53.83 -26.05
N VAL A 29 19.25 -53.94 -26.84
CA VAL A 29 18.36 -52.82 -27.19
C VAL A 29 17.78 -52.18 -25.92
N ASN A 30 17.24 -53.03 -25.05
CA ASN A 30 16.65 -52.53 -23.78
C ASN A 30 17.72 -51.84 -22.88
N LYS A 31 18.90 -52.39 -22.81
CA LYS A 31 20.02 -51.77 -22.07
C LYS A 31 20.40 -50.40 -22.61
N GLN A 32 20.42 -50.25 -23.94
CA GLN A 32 20.68 -48.93 -24.55
C GLN A 32 19.55 -47.94 -24.27
N ALA A 33 18.28 -48.38 -24.41
CA ALA A 33 17.11 -47.57 -24.11
C ALA A 33 17.08 -47.08 -22.65
N ILE A 34 17.38 -47.96 -21.70
CA ILE A 34 17.47 -47.63 -20.28
C ILE A 34 18.59 -46.61 -20.01
N THR A 35 19.73 -46.77 -20.70
CA THR A 35 20.85 -45.83 -20.56
C THR A 35 20.50 -44.43 -21.08
N THR A 36 19.84 -44.37 -22.22
CA THR A 36 19.35 -43.11 -22.82
C THR A 36 18.32 -42.42 -21.88
N GLU A 37 17.31 -43.16 -21.48
CA GLU A 37 16.24 -42.64 -20.60
C GLU A 37 16.82 -42.15 -19.26
N ARG A 38 17.79 -42.87 -18.70
CA ARG A 38 18.47 -42.43 -17.47
C ARG A 38 19.23 -41.10 -17.66
N THR A 39 19.90 -40.95 -18.81
CA THR A 39 20.63 -39.69 -19.11
C THR A 39 19.65 -38.54 -19.30
N GLU A 40 18.58 -38.73 -20.06
CA GLU A 40 17.55 -37.71 -20.27
C GLU A 40 16.88 -37.31 -18.95
N ARG A 41 16.58 -38.29 -18.10
CA ARG A 41 16.00 -38.01 -16.78
C ARG A 41 16.93 -37.20 -15.87
N ILE A 42 18.22 -37.51 -15.87
CA ILE A 42 19.21 -36.71 -15.10
C ILE A 42 19.26 -35.26 -15.61
N GLN A 43 19.28 -35.07 -16.92
CA GLN A 43 19.29 -33.72 -17.51
C GLN A 43 18.02 -32.94 -17.17
N GLU A 44 16.85 -33.60 -17.22
CA GLU A 44 15.57 -32.97 -16.87
C GLU A 44 15.48 -32.59 -15.38
N VAL A 45 15.97 -33.47 -14.49
CA VAL A 45 16.06 -33.14 -13.05
C VAL A 45 16.94 -31.92 -12.82
N GLN A 46 18.13 -31.86 -13.43
CA GLN A 46 19.01 -30.70 -13.31
C GLN A 46 18.37 -29.41 -13.84
N ARG A 47 17.63 -29.51 -14.94
CA ARG A 47 16.87 -28.38 -15.49
C ARG A 47 15.77 -27.92 -14.54
N LEU A 48 15.08 -28.85 -13.90
CA LEU A 48 14.02 -28.55 -12.91
C LEU A 48 14.62 -27.92 -11.65
N ASP A 49 15.73 -28.44 -11.14
CA ASP A 49 16.43 -27.87 -9.98
C ASP A 49 16.81 -26.41 -10.23
N GLY A 50 17.40 -26.11 -11.38
CA GLY A 50 17.75 -24.71 -11.73
C GLY A 50 16.52 -23.80 -11.86
N ARG A 51 15.35 -24.34 -12.25
CA ARG A 51 14.09 -23.56 -12.25
C ARG A 51 13.56 -23.34 -10.82
N ILE A 52 13.70 -24.33 -9.96
CA ILE A 52 13.30 -24.23 -8.56
C ILE A 52 14.15 -23.17 -7.86
N ASP A 53 15.44 -23.16 -8.05
CA ASP A 53 16.35 -22.15 -7.50
C ASP A 53 15.99 -20.73 -7.98
N GLY A 54 15.70 -20.60 -9.28
CA GLY A 54 15.25 -19.34 -9.87
C GLY A 54 13.90 -18.85 -9.32
N LEU A 55 12.98 -19.76 -9.04
CA LEU A 55 11.70 -19.44 -8.41
C LEU A 55 11.87 -19.05 -6.94
N SER A 56 12.74 -19.74 -6.19
CA SER A 56 13.05 -19.40 -4.80
C SER A 56 13.60 -17.99 -4.70
N ASN A 57 14.58 -17.63 -5.49
CA ASN A 57 15.13 -16.28 -5.52
C ASN A 57 14.07 -15.19 -5.84
N ARG A 58 13.15 -15.50 -6.75
CA ARG A 58 12.05 -14.57 -7.07
C ARG A 58 11.04 -14.43 -5.94
N ILE A 59 10.79 -15.48 -5.18
CA ILE A 59 9.93 -15.45 -4.00
C ILE A 59 10.56 -14.55 -2.92
N ASP A 60 11.84 -14.72 -2.65
CA ASP A 60 12.58 -13.91 -1.67
C ASP A 60 12.59 -12.42 -2.06
N GLU A 61 12.76 -12.12 -3.37
CA GLU A 61 12.66 -10.75 -3.88
C GLU A 61 11.24 -10.17 -3.70
N LEU A 62 10.20 -10.96 -3.99
CA LEU A 62 8.80 -10.55 -3.84
C LEU A 62 8.45 -10.32 -2.37
N ASP A 63 8.94 -11.14 -1.46
CA ASP A 63 8.73 -10.99 -0.02
C ASP A 63 9.30 -9.65 0.46
N GLY A 64 10.56 -9.35 0.12
CA GLY A 64 11.17 -8.08 0.46
C GLY A 64 10.46 -6.86 -0.16
N ARG A 65 9.88 -7.00 -1.36
CA ARG A 65 9.07 -5.94 -1.96
C ARG A 65 7.73 -5.79 -1.27
N LEU A 66 7.10 -6.88 -0.84
CA LEU A 66 5.85 -6.86 -0.09
C LEU A 66 6.01 -6.15 1.25
N ASP A 67 7.11 -6.41 1.97
CA ASP A 67 7.42 -5.76 3.23
C ASP A 67 7.59 -4.24 3.06
N LYS A 68 8.25 -3.80 1.99
CA LYS A 68 8.34 -2.38 1.64
C LYS A 68 6.98 -1.76 1.33
N VAL A 69 6.12 -2.46 0.58
CA VAL A 69 4.75 -2.00 0.31
C VAL A 69 3.94 -1.88 1.61
N GLY A 70 4.11 -2.83 2.53
CA GLY A 70 3.53 -2.75 3.87
C GLY A 70 4.00 -1.50 4.63
N ALA A 71 5.29 -1.22 4.64
CA ALA A 71 5.85 -0.03 5.27
C ALA A 71 5.32 1.28 4.64
N LEU A 72 5.21 1.34 3.29
CA LEU A 72 4.61 2.46 2.56
C LEU A 72 3.17 2.72 3.01
N ALA A 73 2.37 1.65 3.12
CA ALA A 73 0.97 1.76 3.54
C ALA A 73 0.85 2.28 4.99
N VAL A 74 1.69 1.79 5.91
CA VAL A 74 1.72 2.27 7.31
C VAL A 74 2.13 3.74 7.38
N ALA A 75 3.15 4.16 6.62
CA ALA A 75 3.58 5.55 6.58
C ALA A 75 2.48 6.46 6.00
N MET A 76 1.80 6.04 4.92
CA MET A 76 0.67 6.78 4.33
C MET A 76 -0.51 6.89 5.30
N ALA A 77 -0.81 5.83 6.04
CA ALA A 77 -1.87 5.83 7.07
C ALA A 77 -1.56 6.78 8.24
N GLY A 78 -0.30 7.10 8.46
CA GLY A 78 0.13 8.07 9.47
C GLY A 78 -0.09 9.55 9.08
N LEU A 79 -0.44 9.83 7.82
CA LEU A 79 -0.72 11.20 7.36
C LEU A 79 -2.11 11.64 7.81
N HIS A 80 -2.17 12.58 8.75
CA HIS A 80 -3.43 13.08 9.31
C HIS A 80 -3.49 14.60 9.20
N PRO A 81 -4.59 15.17 8.68
CA PRO A 81 -4.82 16.61 8.75
C PRO A 81 -5.23 17.03 10.16
N LEU A 82 -4.94 18.27 10.51
CA LEU A 82 -5.50 18.94 11.67
C LEU A 82 -6.98 19.28 11.42
N GLU A 83 -7.67 19.78 12.45
CA GLU A 83 -9.02 20.29 12.31
C GLU A 83 -9.09 21.46 11.31
N TYR A 84 -10.28 21.65 10.72
CA TYR A 84 -10.52 22.73 9.77
C TYR A 84 -10.31 24.10 10.41
N ASP A 85 -9.44 24.91 9.80
CA ASP A 85 -9.24 26.32 10.09
C ASP A 85 -9.46 27.13 8.80
N ALA A 86 -10.35 28.12 8.86
CA ALA A 86 -10.64 28.98 7.73
C ALA A 86 -9.47 29.91 7.34
N ASP A 87 -8.64 30.28 8.32
CA ASP A 87 -7.49 31.16 8.12
C ASP A 87 -6.25 30.38 7.65
N ALA A 88 -6.25 29.04 7.83
CA ALA A 88 -5.16 28.15 7.42
C ALA A 88 -5.71 26.90 6.69
N PRO A 89 -6.30 27.05 5.48
CA PRO A 89 -7.00 25.96 4.81
C PRO A 89 -6.09 24.89 4.21
N THR A 90 -4.79 25.14 4.10
CA THR A 90 -3.81 24.21 3.53
C THR A 90 -2.84 23.74 4.60
N GLN A 91 -2.65 22.43 4.69
CA GLN A 91 -1.82 21.79 5.71
C GLN A 91 -0.84 20.83 5.05
N PHE A 92 0.32 20.69 5.65
CA PHE A 92 1.33 19.72 5.27
C PHE A 92 1.54 18.72 6.41
N SER A 93 1.62 17.43 6.09
CA SER A 93 1.85 16.36 7.05
C SER A 93 2.99 15.47 6.60
N MET A 94 3.76 14.95 7.55
CA MET A 94 4.78 13.92 7.34
C MET A 94 4.58 12.79 8.33
N ALA A 95 4.88 11.57 7.90
CA ALA A 95 4.81 10.39 8.74
C ALA A 95 5.91 9.40 8.36
N ALA A 96 6.25 8.54 9.30
CA ALA A 96 7.10 7.37 9.08
C ALA A 96 6.34 6.12 9.51
N GLY A 97 6.64 5.01 8.86
CA GLY A 97 6.04 3.71 9.16
C GLY A 97 7.05 2.60 9.03
N THR A 98 6.85 1.54 9.78
CA THR A 98 7.65 0.32 9.71
C THR A 98 6.73 -0.89 9.56
N TYR A 99 7.15 -1.87 8.79
CA TYR A 99 6.45 -3.13 8.60
C TYR A 99 7.46 -4.24 8.31
N SER A 100 7.40 -5.35 9.06
CA SER A 100 8.23 -6.53 8.85
C SER A 100 9.74 -6.24 8.70
N GLY A 101 10.26 -5.24 9.44
CA GLY A 101 11.69 -4.85 9.37
C GLY A 101 12.03 -3.79 8.33
N GLU A 102 11.15 -3.51 7.38
CA GLU A 102 11.30 -2.43 6.41
C GLU A 102 10.71 -1.11 6.94
N SER A 103 11.23 0.02 6.44
CA SER A 103 10.82 1.35 6.87
C SER A 103 10.47 2.23 5.68
N ALA A 104 9.49 3.10 5.85
CA ALA A 104 9.07 4.08 4.85
C ALA A 104 8.85 5.45 5.47
N ILE A 105 8.96 6.48 4.64
CA ILE A 105 8.53 7.84 4.95
C ILE A 105 7.43 8.28 3.99
N ALA A 106 6.49 9.07 4.49
CA ALA A 106 5.43 9.65 3.70
C ALA A 106 5.33 11.16 3.92
N ALA A 107 4.87 11.89 2.91
CA ALA A 107 4.52 13.29 3.01
C ALA A 107 3.21 13.53 2.26
N GLY A 108 2.40 14.46 2.75
CA GLY A 108 1.11 14.77 2.16
C GLY A 108 0.70 16.22 2.36
N VAL A 109 -0.13 16.69 1.45
CA VAL A 109 -0.79 17.99 1.48
C VAL A 109 -2.28 17.77 1.60
N PHE A 110 -2.91 18.53 2.47
CA PHE A 110 -4.35 18.55 2.70
C PHE A 110 -4.86 19.97 2.46
N HIS A 111 -5.96 20.11 1.74
CA HIS A 111 -6.57 21.39 1.46
C HIS A 111 -8.07 21.33 1.73
N ASN A 112 -8.55 22.23 2.57
CA ASN A 112 -9.95 22.37 2.92
C ASN A 112 -10.55 23.60 2.23
N PRO A 113 -11.17 23.49 1.04
CA PRO A 113 -11.88 24.61 0.42
C PRO A 113 -12.98 25.18 1.31
N ASN A 114 -13.54 24.34 2.15
CA ASN A 114 -14.52 24.68 3.18
C ASN A 114 -14.59 23.55 4.23
N LYS A 115 -15.32 23.79 5.32
CA LYS A 115 -15.47 22.83 6.44
C LYS A 115 -16.09 21.46 6.10
N ASP A 116 -16.65 21.31 4.90
CA ASP A 116 -17.38 20.09 4.49
C ASP A 116 -16.63 19.34 3.38
N VAL A 117 -15.50 19.87 2.90
CA VAL A 117 -14.67 19.26 1.84
C VAL A 117 -13.21 19.26 2.26
N LEU A 118 -12.56 18.12 2.11
CA LEU A 118 -11.13 17.94 2.27
C LEU A 118 -10.57 17.29 1.01
N LEU A 119 -9.60 17.92 0.39
CA LEU A 119 -8.78 17.38 -0.69
C LEU A 119 -7.43 16.95 -0.13
N SER A 120 -6.90 15.84 -0.59
CA SER A 120 -5.61 15.33 -0.15
C SER A 120 -4.79 14.80 -1.30
N ALA A 121 -3.48 14.94 -1.19
CA ALA A 121 -2.50 14.28 -2.02
C ALA A 121 -1.32 13.86 -1.16
N GLY A 122 -0.81 12.66 -1.36
CA GLY A 122 0.32 12.14 -0.59
C GLY A 122 1.19 11.21 -1.41
N PHE A 123 2.42 11.06 -0.95
CA PHE A 123 3.36 10.08 -1.49
C PHE A 123 4.18 9.45 -0.36
N SER A 124 4.67 8.26 -0.61
CA SER A 124 5.57 7.56 0.31
C SER A 124 6.68 6.83 -0.45
N ILE A 125 7.81 6.61 0.21
CA ILE A 125 8.97 5.92 -0.34
C ILE A 125 9.56 4.95 0.69
N SER A 126 9.97 3.76 0.19
CA SER A 126 10.69 2.75 0.94
C SER A 126 11.71 2.08 0.00
N GLY A 127 12.97 2.46 0.11
CA GLY A 127 14.02 2.01 -0.82
C GLY A 127 13.66 2.33 -2.27
N SER A 128 13.50 1.30 -3.10
CA SER A 128 13.12 1.42 -4.52
C SER A 128 11.61 1.54 -4.74
N GLU A 129 10.78 1.13 -3.77
CA GLU A 129 9.33 1.14 -3.89
C GLU A 129 8.74 2.51 -3.55
N LYS A 130 7.72 2.92 -4.28
CA LYS A 130 7.07 4.22 -4.14
C LYS A 130 5.56 4.05 -4.28
N ALA A 131 4.82 4.84 -3.50
CA ALA A 131 3.37 4.92 -3.62
C ALA A 131 2.90 6.38 -3.58
N ALA A 132 1.79 6.67 -4.22
CA ALA A 132 1.14 7.97 -4.17
C ALA A 132 -0.37 7.79 -4.15
N ASN A 133 -1.06 8.75 -3.53
CA ASN A 133 -2.52 8.81 -3.55
C ASN A 133 -3.00 10.25 -3.74
N ILE A 134 -4.22 10.36 -4.22
CA ILE A 134 -5.04 11.56 -4.16
C ILE A 134 -6.42 11.18 -3.60
N GLY A 135 -7.02 12.06 -2.84
CA GLY A 135 -8.31 11.80 -2.22
C GLY A 135 -9.17 13.04 -2.08
N ALA A 136 -10.47 12.84 -1.98
CA ALA A 136 -11.43 13.85 -1.63
C ALA A 136 -12.41 13.28 -0.60
N THR A 137 -12.60 14.01 0.49
CA THR A 137 -13.54 13.64 1.55
C THR A 137 -14.63 14.68 1.65
N PHE A 138 -15.88 14.23 1.73
CA PHE A 138 -17.05 15.09 1.81
C PHE A 138 -17.86 14.77 3.05
N ARG A 139 -18.32 15.81 3.73
CA ARG A 139 -19.22 15.69 4.88
C ARG A 139 -20.67 15.89 4.45
N PHE A 140 -21.51 14.89 4.74
CA PHE A 140 -22.94 14.91 4.43
C PHE A 140 -23.79 14.84 5.70
N GLY A 141 -25.08 15.13 5.61
CA GLY A 141 -26.06 14.82 6.64
C GLY A 141 -26.19 15.86 7.75
N ARG A 142 -25.77 17.12 7.56
CA ARG A 142 -26.14 18.19 8.49
C ARG A 142 -27.64 18.41 8.44
N SER A 143 -28.31 18.17 9.55
CA SER A 143 -29.72 18.45 9.69
C SER A 143 -29.98 19.97 9.54
N SER A 144 -31.19 20.35 9.05
CA SER A 144 -31.63 21.75 8.98
C SER A 144 -31.55 22.45 10.34
N GLU A 145 -31.77 21.70 11.41
CA GLU A 145 -31.69 22.15 12.80
C GLU A 145 -30.26 22.55 13.23
N SER A 146 -29.25 21.76 12.85
CA SER A 146 -27.87 22.10 13.16
C SER A 146 -27.33 23.30 12.37
N LYS A 147 -27.87 23.53 11.16
CA LYS A 147 -27.60 24.75 10.36
C LYS A 147 -28.24 25.98 10.99
N ALA A 148 -29.51 25.88 11.39
CA ALA A 148 -30.26 26.95 12.05
C ALA A 148 -29.61 27.37 13.38
N ARG A 149 -29.16 26.37 14.19
CA ARG A 149 -28.46 26.62 15.45
C ARG A 149 -27.14 27.35 15.22
N LYS A 150 -26.38 26.95 14.23
CA LYS A 150 -25.08 27.61 13.94
C LYS A 150 -25.29 29.05 13.44
N ILE A 151 -26.27 29.28 12.59
CA ILE A 151 -26.63 30.64 12.14
C ILE A 151 -27.06 31.52 13.35
N ALA A 152 -27.79 30.96 14.29
CA ALA A 152 -28.17 31.66 15.51
C ALA A 152 -26.99 31.99 16.41
N GLU A 153 -26.05 31.06 16.59
CA GLU A 153 -24.81 31.26 17.33
C GLU A 153 -23.88 32.30 16.67
N ASP A 154 -23.77 32.28 15.35
CA ASP A 154 -22.97 33.26 14.60
C ASP A 154 -23.57 34.66 14.69
N ARG A 155 -24.90 34.80 14.61
CA ARG A 155 -25.60 36.08 14.86
C ARG A 155 -25.37 36.60 16.27
N GLN A 156 -25.52 35.76 17.28
CA GLN A 156 -25.26 36.17 18.68
C GLN A 156 -23.82 36.64 18.89
N ARG A 157 -22.82 36.01 18.24
CA ARG A 157 -21.45 36.46 18.31
C ARG A 157 -21.20 37.80 17.62
N GLU A 158 -21.87 38.04 16.48
CA GLU A 158 -21.80 39.32 15.78
C GLU A 158 -22.45 40.43 16.60
N GLU A 159 -23.61 40.20 17.17
CA GLU A 159 -24.32 41.13 18.03
C GLU A 159 -23.50 41.47 19.31
N ALA A 160 -22.88 40.42 19.90
CA ALA A 160 -21.99 40.62 21.06
C ALA A 160 -20.75 41.47 20.73
N ARG A 161 -20.16 41.21 19.54
CA ARG A 161 -19.02 42.01 19.05
C ARG A 161 -19.39 43.45 18.75
N ALA A 162 -20.57 43.67 18.14
CA ALA A 162 -21.09 45.00 17.87
C ALA A 162 -21.37 45.77 19.15
N ALA A 163 -22.01 45.13 20.14
CA ALA A 163 -22.24 45.70 21.44
C ALA A 163 -20.95 46.06 22.19
N GLN A 164 -19.94 45.22 22.15
CA GLN A 164 -18.64 45.50 22.73
C GLN A 164 -17.91 46.67 22.05
N ALA A 165 -18.02 46.73 20.69
CA ALA A 165 -17.42 47.82 19.91
C ALA A 165 -18.12 49.18 20.23
N GLU A 166 -19.44 49.16 20.39
CA GLU A 166 -20.23 50.33 20.75
C GLU A 166 -19.93 50.80 22.17
N ALA A 167 -19.87 49.87 23.13
CA ALA A 167 -19.42 50.19 24.50
C ALA A 167 -18.01 50.77 24.58
N ALA A 168 -17.09 50.24 23.75
CA ALA A 168 -15.75 50.79 23.65
C ALA A 168 -15.72 52.22 23.07
N ARG A 169 -16.56 52.49 22.06
CA ARG A 169 -16.71 53.85 21.49
C ARG A 169 -17.31 54.83 22.51
N GLN A 170 -18.34 54.41 23.23
CA GLN A 170 -18.94 55.25 24.29
C GLN A 170 -17.96 55.61 25.38
N LYS A 171 -17.11 54.64 25.83
CA LYS A 171 -16.04 54.92 26.81
C LYS A 171 -15.02 55.90 26.28
N THR A 172 -14.64 55.77 25.00
CA THR A 172 -13.67 56.69 24.39
C THR A 172 -14.24 58.11 24.23
N VAL A 173 -15.52 58.24 23.88
CA VAL A 173 -16.23 59.52 23.79
C VAL A 173 -16.38 60.18 25.19
N ALA A 174 -16.80 59.39 26.18
CA ALA A 174 -16.90 59.87 27.57
C ALA A 174 -15.55 60.39 28.12
N TYR A 175 -14.47 59.63 27.91
CA TYR A 175 -13.12 60.04 28.27
C TYR A 175 -12.68 61.36 27.58
N ARG A 176 -13.03 61.52 26.32
CA ARG A 176 -12.68 62.72 25.55
C ARG A 176 -13.48 63.97 25.97
N VAL A 177 -14.76 63.75 26.31
CA VAL A 177 -15.59 64.83 26.89
C VAL A 177 -15.04 65.30 28.26
N GLU A 178 -14.64 64.35 29.08
CA GLU A 178 -14.05 64.65 30.40
C GLU A 178 -12.73 65.44 30.29
N GLN A 179 -11.89 65.09 29.32
CA GLN A 179 -10.66 65.83 29.00
C GLN A 179 -10.97 67.27 28.57
N ILE A 180 -11.91 67.47 27.64
CA ILE A 180 -12.26 68.82 27.17
C ILE A 180 -12.78 69.69 28.32
N LEU A 181 -13.65 69.13 29.16
CA LEU A 181 -14.19 69.89 30.33
C LEU A 181 -13.11 70.20 31.33
N SER A 182 -12.06 69.39 31.51
CA SER A 182 -10.94 69.69 32.41
C SER A 182 -10.02 70.73 31.82
N GLU A 183 -9.81 70.73 30.47
CA GLU A 183 -9.02 71.77 29.77
C GLU A 183 -9.70 73.18 29.82
N ASP A 184 -11.05 73.17 29.59
CA ASP A 184 -11.83 74.41 29.68
C ASP A 184 -11.85 74.98 31.10
N ALA A 185 -11.94 74.14 32.13
CA ALA A 185 -11.85 74.59 33.53
C ALA A 185 -10.45 75.15 33.91
N ALA A 186 -9.39 74.59 33.35
CA ALA A 186 -8.00 75.11 33.59
C ALA A 186 -7.67 76.39 32.84
N GLN A 187 -8.45 76.78 31.82
CA GLN A 187 -8.30 78.03 31.08
C GLN A 187 -9.14 79.18 31.68
N ALA A 188 -10.03 78.87 32.62
CA ALA A 188 -10.93 79.84 33.25
C ALA A 188 -10.41 80.41 34.61
N GLU A 189 -9.26 79.88 35.12
CA GLU A 189 -8.53 80.40 36.24
C GLU A 189 -7.36 81.32 35.76
#